data_bda8d770fcf380e61a1b58c2d62c1104
#
_entry.id   bda8d770fcf380e61a1b58c2d62c1104
#
_cell.length_a   1.000
_cell.length_b   1.000
_cell.length_c   1.000
_cell.angle_alpha   90.00
_cell.angle_beta   90.00
_cell.angle_gamma   90.00
#
_symmetry.space_group_name_H-M   'P 1'
#
loop_
_entity.id
_entity.type
_entity.pdbx_description
1 polymer ?
#
loop_
_entity_poly.entity_id
_entity_poly.type
_entity_poly.pdbx_seq_one_letter_code
_entity_poly.pdbx_strand_id
1 'polypeptide(L)'
;MKIYLAGRYDRRAELLGYAGQLGRRHLSTARWLTGAHEGATDPETLLRCAKEDLEDIERSDVLVVFTEDPSVGQTSGGRHVEMGFAMGIDVDVVVVGPIENVFHYLPCVEFYETWAATLEAL
;
A
#
# COMPACT_ATOMS: atom_id res chain seq x y z
N MET A 1 -7.08 -14.17 -0.10
CA MET A 1 -6.07 -13.48 -0.91
C MET A 1 -4.98 -12.90 -0.02
N LYS A 2 -3.81 -12.72 -0.58
CA LYS A 2 -2.69 -12.01 0.05
C LYS A 2 -2.71 -10.56 -0.42
N ILE A 3 -2.72 -9.63 0.53
CA ILE A 3 -2.94 -8.21 0.26
C ILE A 3 -1.81 -7.38 0.87
N TYR A 4 -1.21 -6.53 0.04
CA TYR A 4 -0.24 -5.54 0.48
C TYR A 4 -0.94 -4.18 0.62
N LEU A 5 -0.83 -3.56 1.79
CA LEU A 5 -1.38 -2.22 2.03
C LEU A 5 -0.25 -1.19 1.93
N ALA A 6 -0.37 -0.26 0.99
CA ALA A 6 0.58 0.80 0.73
C ALA A 6 -0.01 2.15 1.09
N GLY A 7 0.78 3.00 1.75
CA GLY A 7 0.33 4.34 2.13
C GLY A 7 1.46 5.13 2.76
N ARG A 8 1.15 6.36 3.15
CA ARG A 8 2.12 7.19 3.90
C ARG A 8 2.51 6.51 5.20
N TYR A 9 3.77 6.64 5.56
CA TYR A 9 4.28 6.04 6.79
C TYR A 9 3.56 6.55 8.05
N ASP A 10 3.15 7.82 8.07
CA ASP A 10 2.42 8.39 9.20
C ASP A 10 0.98 7.87 9.34
N ARG A 11 0.48 7.11 8.36
CA ARG A 11 -0.80 6.40 8.43
C ARG A 11 -0.64 4.94 8.85
N ARG A 12 0.54 4.53 9.28
CA ARG A 12 0.85 3.14 9.61
C ARG A 12 -0.13 2.54 10.61
N ALA A 13 -0.43 3.26 11.69
CA ALA A 13 -1.37 2.78 12.71
C ALA A 13 -2.78 2.55 12.16
N GLU A 14 -3.25 3.46 11.30
CA GLU A 14 -4.52 3.33 10.60
C GLU A 14 -4.54 2.10 9.71
N LEU A 15 -3.51 1.94 8.87
CA LEU A 15 -3.42 0.80 7.94
C LEU A 15 -3.25 -0.53 8.67
N LEU A 16 -2.56 -0.53 9.79
CA LEU A 16 -2.47 -1.73 10.65
C LEU A 16 -3.86 -2.14 11.15
N GLY A 17 -4.70 -1.18 11.53
CA GLY A 17 -6.08 -1.43 11.89
C GLY A 17 -6.88 -2.03 10.73
N TYR A 18 -6.67 -1.54 9.51
CA TYR A 18 -7.32 -2.08 8.31
C TYR A 18 -6.86 -3.51 8.03
N ALA A 19 -5.57 -3.80 8.21
CA ALA A 19 -5.06 -5.16 8.09
C ALA A 19 -5.77 -6.13 9.05
N GLY A 20 -6.05 -5.67 10.27
CA GLY A 20 -6.81 -6.45 11.25
C GLY A 20 -8.25 -6.74 10.83
N GLN A 21 -8.83 -5.91 9.96
CA GLN A 21 -10.19 -6.08 9.44
C GLN A 21 -10.29 -7.09 8.30
N LEU A 22 -9.17 -7.52 7.73
CA LEU A 22 -9.16 -8.48 6.63
C LEU A 22 -9.72 -9.85 7.01
N GLY A 23 -9.70 -10.19 8.30
CA GLY A 23 -10.29 -11.41 8.83
C GLY A 23 -9.54 -12.67 8.40
N ARG A 24 -10.29 -13.78 8.32
CA ARG A 24 -9.71 -15.09 7.97
C ARG A 24 -9.60 -15.32 6.46
N ARG A 25 -10.28 -14.53 5.67
CA ARG A 25 -10.35 -14.69 4.22
C ARG A 25 -9.15 -14.13 3.48
N HIS A 26 -8.46 -13.19 4.10
CA HIS A 26 -7.36 -12.45 3.50
C HIS A 26 -6.20 -12.33 4.48
N LEU A 27 -4.98 -12.23 3.95
CA LEU A 27 -3.75 -12.10 4.74
C LEU A 27 -3.00 -10.84 4.30
N SER A 28 -2.66 -9.97 5.24
CA SER A 28 -1.76 -8.85 4.97
C SER A 28 -0.32 -9.36 4.84
N THR A 29 0.35 -8.96 3.76
CA THR A 29 1.76 -9.26 3.53
C THR A 29 2.69 -8.14 3.96
N ALA A 30 2.15 -6.96 4.26
CA ALA A 30 2.91 -5.73 4.51
C ALA A 30 3.59 -5.74 5.88
N ARG A 31 4.83 -6.21 5.95
CA ARG A 31 5.62 -6.24 7.20
C ARG A 31 5.90 -4.84 7.75
N TRP A 32 5.93 -3.81 6.89
CA TRP A 32 6.18 -2.44 7.34
C TRP A 32 5.14 -1.94 8.35
N LEU A 33 3.94 -2.50 8.34
CA LEU A 33 2.87 -2.14 9.28
C LEU A 33 3.20 -2.48 10.73
N THR A 34 4.07 -3.45 10.96
CA THR A 34 4.43 -3.89 12.32
C THR A 34 5.62 -3.13 12.91
N GLY A 35 6.08 -2.05 12.28
CA GLY A 35 7.06 -1.13 12.84
C GLY A 35 8.51 -1.55 12.70
N ALA A 36 8.84 -2.48 11.80
CA ALA A 36 10.18 -3.00 11.63
C ALA A 36 11.25 -1.94 11.30
N HIS A 37 10.84 -0.78 10.77
CA HIS A 37 11.76 0.30 10.41
C HIS A 37 11.42 1.65 11.05
N GLU A 38 10.65 1.64 12.12
CA GLU A 38 10.27 2.86 12.82
C GLU A 38 11.52 3.62 13.31
N GLY A 39 11.64 4.90 12.90
CA GLY A 39 12.73 5.76 13.29
C GLY A 39 14.08 5.46 12.64
N ALA A 40 14.15 4.51 11.72
CA ALA A 40 15.39 4.20 11.02
C ALA A 40 15.81 5.35 10.09
N THR A 41 17.09 5.74 10.19
CA THR A 41 17.68 6.79 9.34
C THR A 41 18.93 6.32 8.62
N ASP A 42 19.49 5.19 9.01
CA ASP A 42 20.71 4.65 8.41
C ASP A 42 20.42 3.97 7.07
N PRO A 43 21.31 4.18 6.07
CA PRO A 43 21.09 3.64 4.73
C PRO A 43 20.95 2.11 4.68
N GLU A 44 21.66 1.39 5.53
CA GLU A 44 21.62 -0.06 5.56
C GLU A 44 20.24 -0.59 5.97
N THR A 45 19.67 -0.04 7.04
CA THR A 45 18.32 -0.40 7.50
C THR A 45 17.26 0.00 6.47
N LEU A 46 17.37 1.20 5.89
CA LEU A 46 16.43 1.67 4.87
C LEU A 46 16.49 0.80 3.62
N LEU A 47 17.67 0.36 3.20
CA LEU A 47 17.80 -0.56 2.07
C LEU A 47 17.10 -1.90 2.35
N ARG A 48 17.28 -2.45 3.54
CA ARG A 48 16.62 -3.69 3.94
C ARG A 48 15.10 -3.53 3.90
N CYS A 49 14.59 -2.41 4.43
CA CYS A 49 13.16 -2.12 4.42
C CYS A 49 12.59 -2.05 2.99
N ALA A 50 13.30 -1.37 2.09
CA ALA A 50 12.88 -1.30 0.69
C ALA A 50 12.82 -2.68 0.04
N LYS A 51 13.83 -3.52 0.28
CA LYS A 51 13.83 -4.90 -0.24
C LYS A 51 12.68 -5.73 0.32
N GLU A 52 12.43 -5.63 1.62
CA GLU A 52 11.33 -6.34 2.27
C GLU A 52 9.97 -5.91 1.70
N ASP A 53 9.78 -4.61 1.46
CA ASP A 53 8.55 -4.10 0.89
C ASP A 53 8.30 -4.69 -0.51
N LEU A 54 9.32 -4.71 -1.36
CA LEU A 54 9.20 -5.29 -2.71
C LEU A 54 8.94 -6.81 -2.64
N GLU A 55 9.59 -7.53 -1.73
CA GLU A 55 9.33 -8.95 -1.51
C GLU A 55 7.89 -9.19 -1.06
N ASP A 56 7.37 -8.35 -0.18
CA ASP A 56 6.00 -8.46 0.32
C ASP A 56 4.98 -8.23 -0.81
N ILE A 57 5.27 -7.29 -1.73
CA ILE A 57 4.44 -7.05 -2.91
C ILE A 57 4.48 -8.25 -3.86
N GLU A 58 5.66 -8.82 -4.10
CA GLU A 58 5.81 -10.00 -4.96
C GLU A 58 4.97 -11.19 -4.47
N ARG A 59 4.81 -11.31 -3.15
CA ARG A 59 4.01 -12.38 -2.54
C ARG A 59 2.53 -12.09 -2.49
N SER A 60 2.11 -10.92 -2.94
CA SER A 60 0.72 -10.47 -2.85
C SER A 60 -0.06 -10.76 -4.12
N ASP A 61 -1.37 -10.96 -3.96
CA ASP A 61 -2.31 -11.04 -5.07
C ASP A 61 -2.79 -9.65 -5.47
N VAL A 62 -2.90 -8.75 -4.48
CA VAL A 62 -3.43 -7.40 -4.65
C VAL A 62 -2.59 -6.41 -3.82
N LEU A 63 -2.28 -5.27 -4.41
CA LEU A 63 -1.77 -4.10 -3.69
C LEU A 63 -2.89 -3.07 -3.58
N VAL A 64 -3.20 -2.69 -2.34
CA VAL A 64 -4.16 -1.62 -2.05
C VAL A 64 -3.38 -0.38 -1.65
N VAL A 65 -3.45 0.67 -2.46
CA VAL A 65 -2.75 1.94 -2.19
C VAL A 65 -3.72 3.00 -1.68
N PHE A 66 -3.39 3.57 -0.54
CA PHE A 66 -4.16 4.65 0.09
C PHE A 66 -3.59 5.99 -0.37
N THR A 67 -4.43 6.79 -0.98
CA THR A 67 -4.04 8.08 -1.55
C THR A 67 -4.31 9.22 -0.59
N GLU A 68 -3.79 10.40 -0.92
CA GLU A 68 -3.91 11.59 -0.10
C GLU A 68 -4.61 12.70 -0.87
N ASP A 69 -5.32 13.55 -0.13
CA ASP A 69 -5.88 14.78 -0.69
C ASP A 69 -4.72 15.71 -1.10
N PRO A 70 -4.82 16.41 -2.23
CA PRO A 70 -3.76 17.34 -2.67
C PRO A 70 -3.40 18.42 -1.65
N SER A 71 -4.29 18.71 -0.69
CA SER A 71 -4.04 19.69 0.37
C SER A 71 -3.06 19.22 1.44
N VAL A 72 -2.76 17.93 1.50
CA VAL A 72 -1.93 17.34 2.57
C VAL A 72 -0.44 17.72 2.45
N GLY A 73 0.01 18.19 1.30
CA GLY A 73 1.40 18.61 1.09
C GLY A 73 2.30 17.47 0.62
N GLN A 74 3.62 17.70 0.73
CA GLN A 74 4.62 16.79 0.20
C GLN A 74 4.66 15.46 0.94
N THR A 75 4.83 14.37 0.15
CA THR A 75 5.07 13.02 0.64
C THR A 75 6.36 12.48 0.02
N SER A 76 6.95 11.46 0.63
CA SER A 76 8.18 10.85 0.12
C SER A 76 7.98 10.03 -1.17
N GLY A 77 6.73 9.71 -1.52
CA GLY A 77 6.40 9.05 -2.78
C GLY A 77 6.58 7.53 -2.80
N GLY A 78 6.97 6.90 -1.69
CA GLY A 78 7.21 5.46 -1.65
C GLY A 78 6.02 4.62 -2.12
N ARG A 79 4.79 5.02 -1.76
CA ARG A 79 3.59 4.30 -2.19
C ARG A 79 3.40 4.29 -3.70
N HIS A 80 3.85 5.33 -4.40
CA HIS A 80 3.79 5.39 -5.85
C HIS A 80 4.79 4.43 -6.51
N VAL A 81 5.97 4.30 -5.92
CA VAL A 81 6.98 3.31 -6.36
C VAL A 81 6.43 1.89 -6.18
N GLU A 82 5.83 1.62 -5.04
CA GLU A 82 5.24 0.32 -4.73
C GLU A 82 4.11 -0.03 -5.68
N MET A 83 3.22 0.92 -5.97
CA MET A 83 2.15 0.75 -6.95
C MET A 83 2.70 0.44 -8.34
N GLY A 84 3.70 1.20 -8.80
CA GLY A 84 4.34 0.99 -10.10
C GLY A 84 5.01 -0.37 -10.19
N PHE A 85 5.67 -0.79 -9.12
CA PHE A 85 6.28 -2.12 -9.05
C PHE A 85 5.24 -3.23 -9.17
N ALA A 86 4.13 -3.12 -8.42
CA ALA A 86 3.03 -4.08 -8.47
C ALA A 86 2.48 -4.21 -9.90
N MET A 87 2.25 -3.08 -10.56
CA MET A 87 1.77 -3.07 -11.94
C MET A 87 2.75 -3.77 -12.89
N GLY A 88 4.05 -3.54 -12.70
CA GLY A 88 5.10 -4.10 -13.54
C GLY A 88 5.25 -5.61 -13.42
N ILE A 89 4.80 -6.20 -12.31
CA ILE A 89 4.86 -7.65 -12.08
C ILE A 89 3.47 -8.32 -12.10
N ASP A 90 2.47 -7.60 -12.63
CA ASP A 90 1.09 -8.10 -12.78
C ASP A 90 0.38 -8.43 -11.46
N VAL A 91 0.71 -7.73 -10.39
CA VAL A 91 -0.07 -7.74 -9.15
C VAL A 91 -1.20 -6.73 -9.32
N ASP A 92 -2.43 -7.14 -9.00
CA ASP A 92 -3.60 -6.27 -9.13
C ASP A 92 -3.49 -5.06 -8.22
N VAL A 93 -3.96 -3.91 -8.69
CA VAL A 93 -3.89 -2.65 -7.94
C VAL A 93 -5.28 -2.10 -7.67
N VAL A 94 -5.50 -1.74 -6.41
CA VAL A 94 -6.71 -1.06 -5.96
C VAL A 94 -6.29 0.27 -5.32
N VAL A 95 -6.91 1.35 -5.76
CA VAL A 95 -6.70 2.71 -5.21
C VAL A 95 -7.84 3.05 -4.27
N VAL A 96 -7.52 3.51 -3.07
CA VAL A 96 -8.49 3.95 -2.06
C VAL A 96 -8.25 5.41 -1.73
N GLY A 97 -9.24 6.25 -2.01
CA GLY A 97 -9.17 7.68 -1.77
C GLY A 97 -9.17 8.51 -3.05
N PRO A 98 -8.76 9.78 -3.00
CA PRO A 98 -8.78 10.66 -4.16
C PRO A 98 -7.75 10.26 -5.22
N ILE A 99 -8.02 10.59 -6.47
CA ILE A 99 -7.08 10.43 -7.58
C ILE A 99 -5.91 11.40 -7.39
N GLU A 100 -4.69 10.89 -7.45
CA GLU A 100 -3.48 11.71 -7.25
C GLU A 100 -2.67 11.95 -8.53
N ASN A 101 -2.73 11.01 -9.48
CA ASN A 101 -1.91 11.10 -10.70
C ASN A 101 -2.54 10.36 -11.87
N VAL A 102 -1.94 10.52 -13.05
CA VAL A 102 -2.46 9.98 -14.31
C VAL A 102 -2.57 8.46 -14.32
N PHE A 103 -1.74 7.75 -13.56
CA PHE A 103 -1.72 6.30 -13.56
C PHE A 103 -2.92 5.69 -12.85
N HIS A 104 -3.59 6.47 -12.00
CA HIS A 104 -4.82 6.04 -11.33
C HIS A 104 -6.00 5.89 -12.30
N TYR A 105 -5.89 6.44 -13.52
CA TYR A 105 -6.94 6.31 -14.54
C TYR A 105 -6.78 5.08 -15.43
N LEU A 106 -5.74 4.27 -15.24
CA LEU A 106 -5.52 3.09 -16.06
C LEU A 106 -6.65 2.07 -15.90
N PRO A 107 -7.10 1.42 -17.00
CA PRO A 107 -8.19 0.45 -16.94
C PRO A 107 -7.94 -0.75 -16.01
N CYS A 108 -6.68 -1.08 -15.74
CA CYS A 108 -6.30 -2.17 -14.85
C CYS A 108 -6.33 -1.79 -13.37
N VAL A 109 -6.59 -0.52 -13.04
CA VAL A 109 -6.64 -0.02 -11.66
C VAL A 109 -8.09 0.07 -11.22
N GLU A 110 -8.44 -0.63 -10.14
CA GLU A 110 -9.73 -0.46 -9.48
C GLU A 110 -9.66 0.71 -8.50
N PHE A 111 -10.78 1.38 -8.33
CA PHE A 111 -10.86 2.58 -7.51
C PHE A 111 -12.05 2.54 -6.57
N TYR A 112 -11.80 2.86 -5.30
CA TYR A 112 -12.86 3.03 -4.28
C TYR A 112 -12.61 4.31 -3.48
N GLU A 113 -13.67 4.97 -3.07
CA GLU A 113 -13.56 6.21 -2.28
C GLU A 113 -13.13 5.95 -0.84
N THR A 114 -13.50 4.79 -0.28
CA THR A 114 -13.27 4.46 1.12
C THR A 114 -12.75 3.05 1.31
N TRP A 115 -12.09 2.83 2.44
CA TRP A 115 -11.68 1.49 2.85
C TRP A 115 -12.88 0.55 3.04
N ALA A 116 -13.97 1.06 3.63
CA ALA A 116 -15.17 0.24 3.84
C ALA A 116 -15.72 -0.34 2.53
N ALA A 117 -15.77 0.49 1.48
CA ALA A 117 -16.21 0.03 0.16
C ALA A 117 -15.22 -0.98 -0.44
N THR A 118 -13.92 -0.76 -0.25
CA THR A 118 -12.88 -1.68 -0.69
C THR A 118 -13.01 -3.04 -0.01
N LEU A 119 -13.18 -3.04 1.30
CA LEU A 119 -13.29 -4.25 2.09
C LEU A 119 -14.50 -5.12 1.68
N GLU A 120 -15.62 -4.49 1.34
CA GLU A 120 -16.78 -5.19 0.82
C GLU A 120 -16.51 -5.85 -0.54
N ALA A 121 -15.68 -5.22 -1.37
CA ALA A 121 -15.37 -5.71 -2.71
C ALA A 121 -14.29 -6.80 -2.75
N LEU A 122 -13.49 -6.91 -1.70
CA LEU A 122 -12.43 -7.93 -1.59
C LEU A 122 -13.02 -9.37 -1.33
#